data_1e0ec78ee2a6eeca3a007b23709d19c3
#
_entry.id   1e0ec78ee2a6eeca3a007b23709d19c3
#
_cell.length_a   1.000
_cell.length_b   1.000
_cell.length_c   1.000
_cell.angle_alpha   90.00
_cell.angle_beta   90.00
_cell.angle_gamma   90.00
#
_symmetry.space_group_name_H-M   'P 1'
#
loop_
_entity.id
_entity.type
_entity.pdbx_description
1 polymer ?
#
loop_
_entity_poly.entity_id
_entity_poly.type
_entity_poly.pdbx_seq_one_letter_code
_entity_poly.pdbx_strand_id
1 'polypeptide(L)'
;VPHLTLEYSANLAGDRSIGELCAKLAGSLDAQRNGNERVYPTGGIRVRALRCEQFCVADGRPDAAFLHANLKIGAGRSDAVKKATGDALFGIIKQHFELEFEQQGLALSLEINEFSEAGTWKHNSLHARLKSRALQGE
;
A
#
# COMPACT_ATOMS: atom_id res chain seq x y z
N VAL A 1 12.70 -2.87 -0.95
CA VAL A 1 11.76 -3.11 0.16
C VAL A 1 10.63 -2.08 0.11
N PRO A 2 9.46 -2.44 -0.42
CA PRO A 2 8.36 -1.48 -0.47
C PRO A 2 7.66 -1.34 0.89
N HIS A 3 7.46 -0.10 1.30
CA HIS A 3 6.65 0.24 2.47
C HIS A 3 5.41 0.97 1.99
N LEU A 4 4.25 0.36 2.16
CA LEU A 4 2.96 0.99 1.83
C LEU A 4 2.24 1.31 3.13
N THR A 5 2.09 2.60 3.39
CA THR A 5 1.41 3.09 4.57
C THR A 5 0.10 3.75 4.16
N LEU A 6 -0.99 3.29 4.75
CA LEU A 6 -2.31 3.90 4.58
C LEU A 6 -2.62 4.72 5.83
N GLU A 7 -3.03 5.97 5.65
CA GLU A 7 -3.53 6.80 6.75
C GLU A 7 -4.96 7.16 6.42
N TYR A 8 -5.88 6.97 7.37
CA TYR A 8 -7.28 7.24 7.12
C TYR A 8 -7.96 7.85 8.35
N SER A 9 -8.96 8.70 8.09
CA SER A 9 -9.70 9.34 9.17
C SER A 9 -10.64 8.33 9.84
N ALA A 10 -10.76 8.45 11.17
CA ALA A 10 -11.54 7.50 11.97
C ALA A 10 -13.02 7.45 11.59
N ASN A 11 -13.53 8.48 10.91
CA ASN A 11 -14.90 8.55 10.43
C ASN A 11 -15.15 7.86 9.09
N LEU A 12 -14.11 7.22 8.52
CA LEU A 12 -14.28 6.48 7.27
C LEU A 12 -15.11 5.23 7.53
N ALA A 13 -16.27 5.16 6.87
CA ALA A 13 -17.10 3.97 6.92
C ALA A 13 -16.37 2.80 6.25
N GLY A 14 -16.67 1.57 6.66
CA GLY A 14 -16.06 0.39 6.08
C GLY A 14 -14.67 0.08 6.58
N ASP A 15 -14.19 0.74 7.63
CA ASP A 15 -12.86 0.48 8.19
C ASP A 15 -12.69 -0.95 8.70
N ARG A 16 -13.81 -1.64 8.92
CA ARG A 16 -13.80 -3.06 9.33
C ARG A 16 -13.04 -3.98 8.37
N SER A 17 -12.88 -3.56 7.12
CA SER A 17 -12.19 -4.36 6.09
C SER A 17 -10.76 -3.90 5.82
N ILE A 18 -10.17 -3.06 6.68
CA ILE A 18 -8.83 -2.51 6.44
C ILE A 18 -7.78 -3.61 6.39
N GLY A 19 -7.89 -4.64 7.23
CA GLY A 19 -6.96 -5.78 7.19
C GLY A 19 -7.01 -6.52 5.85
N GLU A 20 -8.19 -6.71 5.29
CA GLU A 20 -8.36 -7.32 3.97
C GLU A 20 -7.76 -6.43 2.87
N LEU A 21 -7.96 -5.13 2.98
CA LEU A 21 -7.37 -4.17 2.05
C LEU A 21 -5.84 -4.27 2.08
N CYS A 22 -5.24 -4.30 3.26
CA CYS A 22 -3.79 -4.48 3.40
C CYS A 22 -3.31 -5.76 2.73
N ALA A 23 -4.01 -6.86 2.90
CA ALA A 23 -3.65 -8.14 2.28
C ALA A 23 -3.76 -8.08 0.75
N LYS A 24 -4.80 -7.45 0.21
CA LYS A 24 -4.96 -7.29 -1.22
C LYS A 24 -3.86 -6.42 -1.83
N LEU A 25 -3.50 -5.34 -1.14
CA LEU A 25 -2.44 -4.44 -1.59
C LEU A 25 -1.08 -5.15 -1.56
N ALA A 26 -0.80 -5.91 -0.52
CA ALA A 26 0.42 -6.71 -0.43
C ALA A 26 0.48 -7.74 -1.57
N GLY A 27 -0.64 -8.40 -1.87
CA GLY A 27 -0.74 -9.35 -2.97
C GLY A 27 -0.47 -8.69 -4.32
N SER A 28 -0.97 -7.47 -4.51
CA SER A 28 -0.73 -6.71 -5.74
C SER A 28 0.75 -6.37 -5.91
N LEU A 29 1.42 -5.94 -4.83
CA LEU A 29 2.87 -5.67 -4.88
C LEU A 29 3.65 -6.95 -5.20
N ASP A 30 3.27 -8.06 -4.58
CA ASP A 30 3.92 -9.35 -4.82
C ASP A 30 3.74 -9.82 -6.26
N ALA A 31 2.64 -9.45 -6.90
CA ALA A 31 2.31 -9.86 -8.26
C ALA A 31 2.97 -9.00 -9.35
N GLN A 32 3.53 -7.85 -9.00
CA GLN A 32 4.13 -6.95 -10.00
C GLN A 32 5.34 -7.58 -10.67
N ARG A 33 5.37 -7.48 -11.99
CA ARG A 33 6.45 -8.03 -12.83
C ARG A 33 6.95 -6.99 -13.81
N ASN A 34 8.25 -7.05 -14.10
CA ASN A 34 8.87 -6.32 -15.20
C ASN A 34 9.36 -7.39 -16.17
N GLY A 35 8.59 -7.63 -17.23
CA GLY A 35 8.79 -8.82 -18.04
C GLY A 35 8.49 -10.06 -17.20
N ASN A 36 9.46 -10.95 -17.06
CA ASN A 36 9.33 -12.14 -16.23
C ASN A 36 9.90 -11.97 -14.82
N GLU A 37 10.50 -10.81 -14.54
CA GLU A 37 11.16 -10.57 -13.25
C GLU A 37 10.21 -9.97 -12.23
N ARG A 38 10.38 -10.41 -10.98
CA ARG A 38 9.66 -9.85 -9.84
C ARG A 38 10.16 -8.44 -9.54
N VAL A 39 9.24 -7.48 -9.44
CA VAL A 39 9.61 -6.10 -9.13
C VAL A 39 9.91 -5.93 -7.65
N TYR A 40 9.08 -6.52 -6.79
CA TYR A 40 9.19 -6.39 -5.34
C TYR A 40 9.38 -7.77 -4.71
N PRO A 41 10.53 -8.01 -4.05
CA PRO A 41 10.74 -9.29 -3.35
C PRO A 41 9.71 -9.45 -2.23
N THR A 42 9.11 -10.64 -2.13
CA THR A 42 8.04 -10.93 -1.17
C THR A 42 8.44 -10.58 0.26
N GLY A 43 9.65 -10.94 0.67
CA GLY A 43 10.13 -10.70 2.03
C GLY A 43 10.36 -9.23 2.37
N GLY A 44 10.33 -8.36 1.36
CA GLY A 44 10.48 -6.92 1.56
C GLY A 44 9.16 -6.15 1.66
N ILE A 45 8.03 -6.82 1.36
CA ILE A 45 6.73 -6.14 1.31
C ILE A 45 6.21 -5.86 2.72
N ARG A 46 5.86 -4.59 2.97
CA ARG A 46 5.28 -4.13 4.24
C ARG A 46 4.08 -3.25 3.94
N VAL A 47 2.89 -3.67 4.34
CA VAL A 47 1.66 -2.89 4.17
C VAL A 47 1.03 -2.71 5.55
N ARG A 48 0.66 -1.48 5.87
CA ARG A 48 0.04 -1.17 7.15
C ARG A 48 -0.92 0.00 7.03
N ALA A 49 -1.86 0.06 7.96
CA ALA A 49 -2.85 1.13 8.01
C ALA A 49 -2.84 1.79 9.37
N LEU A 50 -2.88 3.10 9.38
CA LEU A 50 -2.92 3.93 10.58
C LEU A 50 -4.23 4.68 10.61
N ARG A 51 -5.02 4.42 11.64
CA ARG A 51 -6.28 5.12 11.86
C ARG A 51 -6.00 6.44 12.57
N CYS A 52 -6.42 7.56 11.95
CA CYS A 52 -6.23 8.88 12.54
C CYS A 52 -7.46 9.21 13.39
N GLU A 53 -7.27 9.32 14.70
CA GLU A 53 -8.36 9.67 15.62
C GLU A 53 -8.61 11.17 15.62
N GLN A 54 -7.58 11.98 15.39
CA GLN A 54 -7.69 13.43 15.35
C GLN A 54 -7.42 13.92 13.94
N PHE A 55 -8.42 14.51 13.33
CA PHE A 55 -8.35 14.94 11.94
C PHE A 55 -9.37 16.04 11.68
N CYS A 56 -9.13 16.79 10.61
CA CYS A 56 -10.09 17.71 10.02
C CYS A 56 -9.99 17.56 8.51
N VAL A 57 -11.10 17.25 7.85
CA VAL A 57 -11.14 17.05 6.41
C VAL A 57 -12.03 18.12 5.81
N ALA A 58 -11.49 18.85 4.83
CA ALA A 58 -12.19 19.92 4.09
C ALA A 58 -12.74 20.97 5.07
N ASP A 59 -14.06 21.14 5.11
CA ASP A 59 -14.73 22.10 6.01
C ASP A 59 -15.04 21.53 7.40
N GLY A 60 -14.58 20.32 7.70
CA GLY A 60 -14.76 19.69 9.01
C GLY A 60 -16.09 19.00 9.23
N ARG A 61 -16.90 18.82 8.18
CA ARG A 61 -18.18 18.12 8.32
C ARG A 61 -17.98 16.67 8.76
N PRO A 62 -18.90 16.11 9.55
CA PRO A 62 -18.74 14.76 10.09
C PRO A 62 -18.66 13.65 9.05
N ASP A 63 -19.22 13.88 7.85
CA ASP A 63 -19.20 12.88 6.76
C ASP A 63 -18.00 13.01 5.84
N ALA A 64 -17.13 13.99 6.06
CA ALA A 64 -15.92 14.17 5.23
C ALA A 64 -14.78 13.31 5.76
N ALA A 65 -14.31 12.39 4.94
CA ALA A 65 -13.30 11.40 5.30
C ALA A 65 -12.19 11.34 4.26
N PHE A 66 -11.05 10.75 4.62
CA PHE A 66 -9.96 10.54 3.68
C PHE A 66 -9.24 9.21 3.93
N LEU A 67 -8.59 8.73 2.89
CA LEU A 67 -7.53 7.73 3.00
C LEU A 67 -6.41 8.14 2.05
N HIS A 68 -5.21 8.27 2.57
CA HIS A 68 -4.01 8.57 1.80
C HIS A 68 -3.03 7.41 1.90
N ALA A 69 -2.57 6.92 0.76
CA ALA A 69 -1.58 5.85 0.69
C ALA A 69 -0.24 6.42 0.23
N ASN A 70 0.83 6.05 0.91
CA ASN A 70 2.19 6.43 0.56
C ASN A 70 3.01 5.15 0.35
N LEU A 71 3.40 4.92 -0.89
CA LEU A 71 4.30 3.81 -1.23
C LEU A 71 5.73 4.34 -1.29
N LYS A 72 6.57 3.82 -0.41
CA LYS A 72 7.99 4.18 -0.38
C LYS A 72 8.81 3.00 -0.89
N ILE A 73 9.59 3.23 -1.95
CA ILE A 73 10.39 2.19 -2.61
C ILE A 73 11.81 2.69 -2.83
N GLY A 74 12.74 1.74 -3.05
CA GLY A 74 14.10 2.10 -3.43
C GLY A 74 14.14 2.76 -4.80
N ALA A 75 15.06 3.70 -4.97
CA ALA A 75 15.26 4.38 -6.25
C ALA A 75 15.77 3.41 -7.32
N GLY A 76 15.51 3.74 -8.57
CA GLY A 76 16.05 3.01 -9.72
C GLY A 76 15.02 2.33 -10.62
N ARG A 77 13.76 2.25 -10.22
CA ARG A 77 12.70 1.69 -11.05
C ARG A 77 12.24 2.71 -12.08
N SER A 78 11.85 2.24 -13.26
CA SER A 78 11.39 3.11 -14.34
C SER A 78 10.04 3.73 -14.02
N ASP A 79 9.71 4.82 -14.72
CA ASP A 79 8.40 5.46 -14.59
C ASP A 79 7.27 4.51 -15.00
N ALA A 80 7.50 3.67 -16.00
CA ALA A 80 6.51 2.69 -16.45
C ALA A 80 6.21 1.66 -15.36
N VAL A 81 7.22 1.16 -14.66
CA VAL A 81 7.06 0.22 -13.55
C VAL A 81 6.31 0.89 -12.40
N LYS A 82 6.68 2.13 -12.06
CA LYS A 82 6.00 2.89 -10.99
C LYS A 82 4.53 3.15 -11.33
N LYS A 83 4.26 3.51 -12.59
CA LYS A 83 2.88 3.74 -13.04
C LYS A 83 2.05 2.47 -12.96
N ALA A 84 2.57 1.34 -13.41
CA ALA A 84 1.86 0.06 -13.34
C ALA A 84 1.56 -0.32 -11.89
N THR A 85 2.52 -0.14 -10.99
CA THR A 85 2.33 -0.38 -9.56
C THR A 85 1.24 0.53 -8.99
N GLY A 86 1.33 1.83 -9.26
CA GLY A 86 0.37 2.82 -8.76
C GLY A 86 -1.03 2.57 -9.28
N ASP A 87 -1.18 2.28 -10.57
CA ASP A 87 -2.49 2.00 -11.18
C ASP A 87 -3.13 0.78 -10.51
N ALA A 88 -2.37 -0.29 -10.28
CA ALA A 88 -2.88 -1.50 -9.65
C ALA A 88 -3.31 -1.25 -8.20
N LEU A 89 -2.47 -0.59 -7.43
CA LEU A 89 -2.78 -0.29 -6.02
C LEU A 89 -3.97 0.63 -5.89
N PHE A 90 -3.99 1.70 -6.66
CA PHE A 90 -5.06 2.69 -6.57
C PHE A 90 -6.39 2.12 -7.05
N GLY A 91 -6.37 1.25 -8.05
CA GLY A 91 -7.55 0.53 -8.49
C GLY A 91 -8.17 -0.32 -7.37
N ILE A 92 -7.33 -1.01 -6.60
CA ILE A 92 -7.78 -1.80 -5.45
C ILE A 92 -8.39 -0.89 -4.38
N ILE A 93 -7.76 0.24 -4.07
CA ILE A 93 -8.26 1.19 -3.08
C ILE A 93 -9.63 1.74 -3.50
N LYS A 94 -9.76 2.18 -4.75
CA LYS A 94 -11.03 2.70 -5.27
C LYS A 94 -12.14 1.66 -5.21
N GLN A 95 -11.84 0.45 -5.61
CA GLN A 95 -12.83 -0.62 -5.59
C GLN A 95 -13.26 -0.97 -4.17
N HIS A 96 -12.32 -0.98 -3.25
CA HIS A 96 -12.59 -1.31 -1.85
C HIS A 96 -13.57 -0.33 -1.20
N PHE A 97 -13.45 0.95 -1.53
CA PHE A 97 -14.27 2.02 -0.96
C PHE A 97 -15.32 2.56 -1.93
N GLU A 98 -15.69 1.80 -2.94
CA GLU A 98 -16.67 2.24 -3.95
C GLU A 98 -17.98 2.66 -3.32
N LEU A 99 -18.51 1.89 -2.39
CA LEU A 99 -19.77 2.17 -1.70
C LEU A 99 -19.63 3.42 -0.82
N GLU A 100 -18.58 3.49 -0.03
CA GLU A 100 -18.33 4.62 0.87
C GLU A 100 -18.12 5.91 0.08
N PHE A 101 -17.51 5.82 -1.10
CA PHE A 101 -17.30 6.98 -1.97
C PHE A 101 -18.64 7.59 -2.43
N GLU A 102 -19.66 6.75 -2.61
CA GLU A 102 -21.00 7.21 -2.98
C GLU A 102 -21.79 7.74 -1.79
N GLN A 103 -21.56 7.20 -0.59
CA GLN A 103 -22.37 7.47 0.59
C GLN A 103 -21.89 8.64 1.43
N GLN A 104 -20.62 9.04 1.29
CA GLN A 104 -20.05 10.13 2.08
C GLN A 104 -19.02 10.90 1.27
N GLY A 105 -18.60 12.06 1.78
CA GLY A 105 -17.49 12.78 1.19
C GLY A 105 -16.19 12.02 1.47
N LEU A 106 -15.52 11.56 0.44
CA LEU A 106 -14.33 10.73 0.60
C LEU A 106 -13.24 11.12 -0.39
N ALA A 107 -12.07 11.46 0.14
CA ALA A 107 -10.88 11.72 -0.66
C ALA A 107 -9.95 10.51 -0.56
N LEU A 108 -9.65 9.91 -1.71
CA LEU A 108 -8.69 8.82 -1.84
C LEU A 108 -7.48 9.32 -2.61
N SER A 109 -6.29 9.00 -2.13
CA SER A 109 -5.06 9.39 -2.82
C SER A 109 -3.94 8.39 -2.59
N LEU A 110 -3.00 8.36 -3.52
CA LEU A 110 -1.81 7.51 -3.48
C LEU A 110 -0.64 8.30 -4.05
N GLU A 111 0.49 8.24 -3.39
CA GLU A 111 1.74 8.76 -3.93
C GLU A 111 2.84 7.72 -3.80
N ILE A 112 3.83 7.82 -4.68
CA ILE A 112 5.02 6.96 -4.65
C ILE A 112 6.22 7.85 -4.38
N ASN A 113 6.99 7.48 -3.35
CA ASN A 113 8.22 8.16 -2.97
C ASN A 113 9.38 7.18 -3.01
N GLU A 114 10.56 7.70 -3.32
CA GLU A 114 11.76 6.87 -3.42
C GLU A 114 12.74 7.22 -2.31
N PHE A 115 13.41 6.21 -1.75
CA PHE A 115 14.47 6.42 -0.78
C PHE A 115 15.83 6.07 -1.39
N SER A 116 16.88 6.70 -0.85
CA SER A 116 18.27 6.43 -1.25
C SER A 116 18.79 5.18 -0.57
N GLU A 117 19.45 4.30 -1.31
CA GLU A 117 20.13 3.14 -0.73
C GLU A 117 21.22 3.56 0.27
N ALA A 118 21.91 4.66 -0.01
CA ALA A 118 22.94 5.18 0.88
C ALA A 118 22.41 5.67 2.22
N GLY A 119 21.14 6.04 2.26
CA GLY A 119 20.48 6.51 3.49
C GLY A 119 19.57 5.47 4.14
N THR A 120 19.70 4.19 3.76
CA THR A 120 18.80 3.14 4.23
C THR A 120 19.58 1.95 4.75
N TRP A 121 19.22 1.50 5.95
CA TRP A 121 19.81 0.32 6.59
C TRP A 121 18.76 -0.76 6.69
N LYS A 122 19.14 -2.00 6.33
CA LYS A 122 18.22 -3.15 6.33
C LYS A 122 18.89 -4.36 6.96
N HIS A 123 18.12 -5.13 7.73
CA HIS A 123 18.56 -6.41 8.25
C HIS A 123 17.32 -7.29 8.33
N ASN A 124 17.21 -8.29 7.45
CA ASN A 124 15.96 -8.99 7.18
C ASN A 124 16.18 -10.49 7.08
N SER A 125 15.51 -11.24 7.94
CA SER A 125 15.53 -12.70 7.91
C SER A 125 14.36 -13.32 7.13
N LEU A 126 13.41 -12.49 6.66
CA LEU A 126 12.20 -12.99 5.98
C LEU A 126 12.53 -13.62 4.63
N HIS A 127 13.44 -13.03 3.86
CA HIS A 127 13.85 -13.59 2.56
C HIS A 127 14.37 -15.01 2.71
N ALA A 128 15.26 -15.23 3.68
CA ALA A 128 15.84 -16.54 3.92
C ALA A 128 14.78 -17.56 4.39
N ARG A 129 13.86 -17.12 5.24
CA ARG A 129 12.78 -17.98 5.72
C ARG A 129 11.81 -18.38 4.62
N LEU A 130 11.46 -17.44 3.73
CA LEU A 130 10.60 -17.72 2.59
C LEU A 130 11.26 -18.68 1.61
N LYS A 131 12.55 -18.50 1.35
CA LYS A 131 13.33 -19.40 0.50
C LYS A 131 13.39 -20.82 1.10
N SER A 132 13.60 -20.91 2.41
CA SER A 132 13.62 -22.21 3.13
C SER A 132 12.27 -22.92 3.03
N ARG A 133 11.15 -22.20 3.18
CA ARG A 133 9.81 -22.76 3.02
C ARG A 133 9.58 -23.28 1.61
N ALA A 134 10.00 -22.54 0.60
CA ALA A 134 9.86 -22.96 -0.79
C ALA A 134 10.63 -24.26 -1.05
N LEU A 135 11.84 -24.41 -0.48
CA LEU A 135 12.63 -25.62 -0.61
C LEU A 135 12.03 -26.79 0.13
N GLN A 136 11.22 -26.54 1.17
CA GLN A 136 10.53 -27.59 1.94
C GLN A 136 9.15 -27.91 1.36
N GLY A 137 8.74 -27.25 0.28
CA GLY A 137 7.44 -27.46 -0.35
C GLY A 137 6.28 -26.78 0.35
N GLU A 138 6.55 -25.78 1.16
CA GLU A 138 5.53 -25.01 1.88
C GLU A 138 5.08 -23.75 1.15
#